data_af024b1682278f690409366c6728ae5f
#
_entry.id   af024b1682278f690409366c6728ae5f
#
_cell.length_a   1.000
_cell.length_b   1.000
_cell.length_c   1.000
_cell.angle_alpha   90.00
_cell.angle_beta   90.00
_cell.angle_gamma   90.00
#
_symmetry.space_group_name_H-M   'P 1'
#
loop_
_entity.id
_entity.type
_entity.pdbx_description
1 polymer ?
#
loop_
_entity_poly.entity_id
_entity_poly.type
_entity_poly.pdbx_seq_one_letter_code
_entity_poly.pdbx_strand_id
1 'polypeptide(L)'
;MFKLQSNKAVTLALGLMLGLCPVSRGYAALDDSQIVTQMQKKVKGQVLDATGEPLIGVNVSVIGQTGGTITDINGNYSLDVRKGAKLKFSYIGYKEQVIEVGDPTVINVKMSEDSEVLDEVVVVGYGAQKKESLTGAVTVVSDKMIKDKGTLSNPAQALQGQVPGVIITRNSAAPGDESWNMKLRGSFSKNNSDPLIIIDGVEAESSVFGQLNPSDIESINFLKDASAAIYGSKAAGGVILVQTKKAKAGKTKIEYNGSVTAKLVGLQPTLMTLDEWGDAVIQARTNDGYKSDDTWLRYVALAKANRGHYIDLNHSQNPYANAFTDVKDFVFFDTDWQDILWGTTASTSHELSVAGGTDRNTYRLSARYMYDGSNLKWGNNNNQRYNLRLSNTFHVTDAFEIESVIAYSRQDQVAPTQIGAALTSSVQQPGFPSSTIDGKPYAWGTWGAPNWYCELGGDNKLKVSGVNISETFKYKFNKHFDAVATLGYNT
;
A
#
# COMPACT_ATOMS: atom_id res chain seq x y z
N MET A 1 18.97 27.72 -24.55
CA MET A 1 19.65 26.47 -24.95
C MET A 1 19.99 25.68 -23.72
N PHE A 2 18.99 25.05 -23.12
CA PHE A 2 19.20 24.09 -22.03
C PHE A 2 18.40 22.83 -22.36
N LYS A 3 19.12 21.73 -22.43
CA LYS A 3 18.63 20.41 -22.80
C LYS A 3 17.62 19.88 -21.79
N LEU A 4 16.43 19.53 -22.28
CA LEU A 4 15.59 18.53 -21.65
C LEU A 4 16.37 17.20 -21.58
N GLN A 5 16.96 16.94 -20.42
CA GLN A 5 17.41 15.62 -20.05
C GLN A 5 16.41 15.07 -19.08
N SER A 6 15.48 14.31 -19.59
CA SER A 6 14.99 13.27 -18.80
C SER A 6 13.91 12.47 -19.39
N ASN A 7 13.52 11.47 -18.83
CA ASN A 7 12.42 10.53 -19.07
C ASN A 7 12.52 9.60 -20.29
N LYS A 8 13.67 9.53 -20.97
CA LYS A 8 13.91 8.45 -21.94
C LYS A 8 14.12 7.06 -21.30
N ALA A 9 14.52 7.01 -20.04
CA ALA A 9 14.74 5.72 -19.35
C ALA A 9 13.45 5.01 -18.96
N VAL A 10 12.42 5.76 -18.58
CA VAL A 10 11.13 5.17 -18.18
C VAL A 10 10.33 4.73 -19.41
N THR A 11 10.42 5.47 -20.50
CA THR A 11 9.75 5.12 -21.77
C THR A 11 10.40 3.92 -22.44
N LEU A 12 11.71 3.70 -22.24
CA LEU A 12 12.42 2.55 -22.79
C LEU A 12 12.09 1.25 -22.04
N ALA A 13 11.86 1.31 -20.73
CA ALA A 13 11.50 0.13 -19.96
C ALA A 13 10.07 -0.37 -20.24
N LEU A 14 9.14 0.53 -20.56
CA LEU A 14 7.78 0.14 -20.96
C LEU A 14 7.71 -0.36 -22.40
N GLY A 15 8.59 0.11 -23.27
CA GLY A 15 8.67 -0.32 -24.68
C GLY A 15 9.27 -1.70 -24.87
N LEU A 16 10.11 -2.17 -23.95
CA LEU A 16 10.77 -3.49 -24.08
C LEU A 16 9.89 -4.66 -23.61
N MET A 17 8.82 -4.42 -22.84
CA MET A 17 7.89 -5.47 -22.42
C MET A 17 6.74 -5.73 -23.41
N LEU A 18 6.52 -4.86 -24.39
CA LEU A 18 5.44 -5.01 -25.39
C LEU A 18 5.92 -5.46 -26.78
N GLY A 19 7.23 -5.70 -26.95
CA GLY A 19 7.84 -5.92 -28.27
C GLY A 19 8.15 -7.37 -28.64
N LEU A 20 7.74 -8.38 -27.88
CA LEU A 20 8.07 -9.79 -28.16
C LEU A 20 6.83 -10.68 -28.25
N CYS A 21 5.89 -10.33 -29.13
CA CYS A 21 4.98 -11.30 -29.71
C CYS A 21 5.15 -11.29 -31.23
N PRO A 22 5.77 -12.29 -31.82
CA PRO A 22 5.75 -12.45 -33.27
C PRO A 22 4.34 -12.90 -33.69
N VAL A 23 3.57 -11.99 -34.28
CA VAL A 23 2.35 -12.37 -35.00
C VAL A 23 2.78 -13.06 -36.30
N SER A 24 2.98 -14.36 -36.25
CA SER A 24 3.05 -15.18 -37.46
C SER A 24 1.62 -15.38 -37.97
N ARG A 25 1.25 -14.69 -39.05
CA ARG A 25 0.13 -15.06 -39.90
C ARG A 25 0.46 -16.37 -40.62
N GLY A 26 0.13 -17.49 -39.99
CA GLY A 26 0.05 -18.77 -40.64
C GLY A 26 -1.35 -18.96 -41.24
N TYR A 27 -1.49 -18.95 -42.53
CA TYR A 27 -2.64 -19.55 -43.21
C TYR A 27 -2.56 -21.05 -42.98
N ALA A 28 -3.38 -21.58 -42.08
CA ALA A 28 -3.54 -23.03 -41.97
C ALA A 28 -4.57 -23.48 -42.97
N ALA A 29 -4.11 -24.29 -43.90
CA ALA A 29 -4.94 -25.13 -44.75
C ALA A 29 -5.75 -26.07 -43.87
N LEU A 30 -7.05 -26.20 -44.15
CA LEU A 30 -7.92 -27.19 -43.56
C LEU A 30 -7.42 -28.59 -43.97
N ASP A 31 -6.75 -29.26 -43.06
CA ASP A 31 -6.47 -30.68 -43.17
C ASP A 31 -7.51 -31.41 -42.35
N ASP A 32 -8.31 -32.21 -43.03
CA ASP A 32 -9.41 -33.03 -42.54
C ASP A 32 -8.78 -34.26 -41.89
N SER A 33 -8.34 -34.12 -40.61
CA SER A 33 -7.81 -35.25 -39.88
C SER A 33 -8.51 -35.43 -38.51
N GLN A 34 -9.44 -36.32 -38.53
CA GLN A 34 -9.82 -37.19 -37.43
C GLN A 34 -10.10 -36.53 -36.09
N ILE A 35 -11.37 -36.22 -35.87
CA ILE A 35 -11.94 -36.10 -34.51
C ILE A 35 -11.73 -37.44 -33.82
N VAL A 36 -10.63 -37.58 -33.10
CA VAL A 36 -10.48 -38.62 -32.09
C VAL A 36 -11.45 -38.27 -30.96
N THR A 37 -12.61 -38.85 -30.99
CA THR A 37 -13.57 -38.82 -29.88
C THR A 37 -12.90 -39.51 -28.69
N GLN A 38 -12.18 -38.72 -27.88
CA GLN A 38 -11.65 -39.22 -26.61
C GLN A 38 -12.84 -39.54 -25.71
N MET A 39 -13.06 -40.85 -25.49
CA MET A 39 -14.12 -41.35 -24.62
C MET A 39 -14.02 -40.69 -23.26
N GLN A 40 -14.98 -39.83 -22.97
CA GLN A 40 -15.18 -39.31 -21.60
C GLN A 40 -15.67 -40.46 -20.76
N LYS A 41 -15.05 -40.62 -19.60
CA LYS A 41 -15.36 -41.68 -18.64
C LYS A 41 -16.10 -41.03 -17.46
N LYS A 42 -17.24 -41.60 -17.11
CA LYS A 42 -18.00 -41.15 -15.95
C LYS A 42 -17.37 -41.68 -14.69
N VAL A 43 -16.75 -40.79 -13.89
CA VAL A 43 -16.19 -41.10 -12.57
C VAL A 43 -17.23 -40.74 -11.51
N LYS A 44 -17.42 -41.66 -10.57
CA LYS A 44 -18.31 -41.50 -9.42
C LYS A 44 -17.52 -41.80 -8.15
N GLY A 45 -17.99 -41.33 -7.02
CA GLY A 45 -17.41 -41.64 -5.74
C GLY A 45 -18.10 -40.93 -4.60
N GLN A 46 -17.63 -41.19 -3.41
CA GLN A 46 -18.10 -40.58 -2.18
C GLN A 46 -16.93 -39.91 -1.48
N VAL A 47 -17.20 -38.71 -0.95
CA VAL A 47 -16.23 -37.97 -0.14
C VAL A 47 -16.68 -38.02 1.31
N LEU A 48 -15.77 -38.54 2.15
CA LEU A 48 -15.98 -38.71 3.59
C LEU A 48 -14.95 -37.86 4.37
N ASP A 49 -15.26 -37.57 5.60
CA ASP A 49 -14.30 -37.02 6.56
C ASP A 49 -13.39 -38.08 7.21
N ALA A 50 -12.55 -37.67 8.16
CA ALA A 50 -11.66 -38.57 8.89
C ALA A 50 -12.44 -39.59 9.78
N THR A 51 -13.66 -39.24 10.21
CA THR A 51 -14.52 -40.09 11.04
C THR A 51 -15.38 -41.06 10.22
N GLY A 52 -15.51 -40.83 8.91
CA GLY A 52 -16.31 -41.61 7.99
C GLY A 52 -17.70 -41.01 7.72
N GLU A 53 -17.94 -39.77 8.14
CA GLU A 53 -19.18 -39.04 7.81
C GLU A 53 -19.12 -38.44 6.41
N PRO A 54 -20.26 -38.42 5.66
CA PRO A 54 -20.28 -37.87 4.31
C PRO A 54 -20.15 -36.34 4.32
N LEU A 55 -19.26 -35.81 3.47
CA LEU A 55 -19.03 -34.35 3.32
C LEU A 55 -19.91 -33.82 2.19
N ILE A 56 -20.85 -32.91 2.56
CA ILE A 56 -21.79 -32.24 1.66
C ILE A 56 -21.18 -30.96 1.10
N GLY A 57 -21.30 -30.72 -0.22
CA GLY A 57 -20.86 -29.45 -0.81
C GLY A 57 -19.35 -29.36 -1.09
N VAL A 58 -18.63 -30.49 -1.08
CA VAL A 58 -17.22 -30.53 -1.51
C VAL A 58 -17.15 -30.19 -2.99
N ASN A 59 -16.32 -29.24 -3.34
CA ASN A 59 -16.07 -28.86 -4.73
C ASN A 59 -15.09 -29.86 -5.36
N VAL A 60 -15.54 -30.52 -6.44
CA VAL A 60 -14.74 -31.48 -7.23
C VAL A 60 -14.50 -30.89 -8.61
N SER A 61 -13.29 -30.43 -8.89
CA SER A 61 -12.92 -29.81 -10.16
C SER A 61 -11.83 -30.57 -10.91
N VAL A 62 -11.77 -30.41 -12.23
CA VAL A 62 -10.74 -30.99 -13.07
C VAL A 62 -9.63 -29.96 -13.29
N ILE A 63 -8.40 -30.28 -12.92
CA ILE A 63 -7.27 -29.36 -13.11
C ILE A 63 -7.06 -29.13 -14.61
N GLY A 64 -7.04 -27.83 -15.02
CA GLY A 64 -6.86 -27.44 -16.41
C GLY A 64 -8.14 -27.44 -17.26
N GLN A 65 -9.31 -27.62 -16.67
CA GLN A 65 -10.62 -27.49 -17.35
C GLN A 65 -11.58 -26.63 -16.55
N THR A 66 -12.54 -26.01 -17.20
CA THR A 66 -13.56 -25.16 -16.56
C THR A 66 -14.78 -25.94 -16.02
N GLY A 67 -14.67 -27.26 -15.90
CA GLY A 67 -15.75 -28.15 -15.44
C GLY A 67 -15.51 -28.67 -14.02
N GLY A 68 -16.60 -28.84 -13.26
CA GLY A 68 -16.59 -29.39 -11.91
C GLY A 68 -17.99 -29.78 -11.44
N THR A 69 -18.08 -30.39 -10.26
CA THR A 69 -19.32 -30.74 -9.58
C THR A 69 -19.16 -30.54 -8.07
N ILE A 70 -20.27 -30.60 -7.33
CA ILE A 70 -20.28 -30.57 -5.87
C ILE A 70 -20.87 -31.87 -5.33
N THR A 71 -20.46 -32.27 -4.13
CA THR A 71 -21.03 -33.46 -3.49
C THR A 71 -22.44 -33.24 -2.98
N ASP A 72 -23.29 -34.26 -3.08
CA ASP A 72 -24.66 -34.26 -2.58
C ASP A 72 -24.75 -34.47 -1.05
N ILE A 73 -25.99 -34.57 -0.51
CA ILE A 73 -26.24 -34.77 0.92
C ILE A 73 -25.65 -36.06 1.51
N ASN A 74 -25.33 -37.02 0.66
CA ASN A 74 -24.67 -38.28 1.04
C ASN A 74 -23.17 -38.28 0.70
N GLY A 75 -22.60 -37.14 0.36
CA GLY A 75 -21.21 -37.00 -0.05
C GLY A 75 -20.88 -37.55 -1.44
N ASN A 76 -21.86 -37.95 -2.25
CA ASN A 76 -21.60 -38.53 -3.56
C ASN A 76 -21.37 -37.47 -4.62
N TYR A 77 -20.50 -37.77 -5.57
CA TYR A 77 -20.27 -36.96 -6.75
C TYR A 77 -20.23 -37.80 -8.03
N SER A 78 -20.47 -37.16 -9.15
CA SER A 78 -20.37 -37.75 -10.48
C SER A 78 -19.91 -36.72 -11.48
N LEU A 79 -18.86 -37.02 -12.25
CA LEU A 79 -18.24 -36.11 -13.20
C LEU A 79 -17.70 -36.87 -14.42
N ASP A 80 -17.92 -36.33 -15.61
CA ASP A 80 -17.38 -36.90 -16.85
C ASP A 80 -15.99 -36.32 -17.10
N VAL A 81 -14.96 -37.20 -17.12
CA VAL A 81 -13.55 -36.82 -17.21
C VAL A 81 -12.78 -37.72 -18.18
N ARG A 82 -11.65 -37.23 -18.65
CA ARG A 82 -10.73 -38.03 -19.47
C ARG A 82 -9.83 -38.89 -18.59
N LYS A 83 -9.44 -40.07 -19.08
CA LYS A 83 -8.43 -40.91 -18.42
C LYS A 83 -7.14 -40.11 -18.24
N GLY A 84 -6.54 -40.14 -17.06
CA GLY A 84 -5.35 -39.37 -16.71
C GLY A 84 -5.64 -37.90 -16.25
N ALA A 85 -6.90 -37.46 -16.21
CA ALA A 85 -7.26 -36.17 -15.64
C ALA A 85 -7.00 -36.16 -14.13
N LYS A 86 -6.62 -34.99 -13.59
CA LYS A 86 -6.42 -34.80 -12.15
C LYS A 86 -7.65 -34.12 -11.57
N LEU A 87 -8.32 -34.80 -10.62
CA LEU A 87 -9.43 -34.27 -9.86
C LEU A 87 -8.90 -33.58 -8.61
N LYS A 88 -9.31 -32.36 -8.39
CA LYS A 88 -9.03 -31.56 -7.19
C LYS A 88 -10.29 -31.53 -6.33
N PHE A 89 -10.17 -31.98 -5.08
CA PHE A 89 -11.20 -31.94 -4.06
C PHE A 89 -10.86 -30.83 -3.09
N SER A 90 -11.77 -29.85 -2.92
CA SER A 90 -11.59 -28.73 -2.01
C SER A 90 -12.87 -28.46 -1.20
N TYR A 91 -12.69 -28.29 0.11
CA TYR A 91 -13.77 -27.99 1.04
C TYR A 91 -13.26 -27.10 2.18
N ILE A 92 -14.09 -26.18 2.66
CA ILE A 92 -13.70 -25.25 3.73
C ILE A 92 -13.39 -26.03 5.00
N GLY A 93 -12.19 -25.81 5.56
CA GLY A 93 -11.74 -26.51 6.78
C GLY A 93 -11.06 -27.87 6.54
N TYR A 94 -10.86 -28.26 5.28
CA TYR A 94 -10.22 -29.54 4.92
C TYR A 94 -9.03 -29.35 3.97
N LYS A 95 -8.02 -30.21 4.09
CA LYS A 95 -6.85 -30.21 3.20
C LYS A 95 -7.25 -30.56 1.78
N GLU A 96 -6.84 -29.74 0.82
CA GLU A 96 -7.05 -30.04 -0.59
C GLU A 96 -6.38 -31.35 -0.99
N GLN A 97 -7.08 -32.18 -1.77
CA GLN A 97 -6.52 -33.42 -2.32
C GLN A 97 -6.61 -33.42 -3.84
N VAL A 98 -5.56 -33.92 -4.47
CA VAL A 98 -5.49 -34.07 -5.93
C VAL A 98 -5.29 -35.55 -6.24
N ILE A 99 -6.22 -36.15 -6.99
CA ILE A 99 -6.21 -37.59 -7.35
C ILE A 99 -6.23 -37.70 -8.87
N GLU A 100 -5.33 -38.48 -9.42
CA GLU A 100 -5.30 -38.77 -10.85
C GLU A 100 -6.29 -39.91 -11.20
N VAL A 101 -7.10 -39.67 -12.23
CA VAL A 101 -8.11 -40.65 -12.69
C VAL A 101 -7.46 -41.77 -13.47
N GLY A 102 -7.36 -42.91 -12.83
CA GLY A 102 -6.87 -44.17 -13.43
C GLY A 102 -7.97 -44.98 -14.13
N ASP A 103 -7.83 -46.32 -14.09
CA ASP A 103 -8.81 -47.25 -14.65
C ASP A 103 -10.11 -47.43 -13.82
N PRO A 104 -10.11 -47.27 -12.46
CA PRO A 104 -11.35 -47.37 -11.70
C PRO A 104 -12.33 -46.24 -12.01
N THR A 105 -13.62 -46.57 -12.18
CA THR A 105 -14.71 -45.58 -12.35
C THR A 105 -15.27 -45.05 -11.04
N VAL A 106 -14.89 -45.66 -9.92
CA VAL A 106 -15.30 -45.27 -8.57
C VAL A 106 -14.07 -44.84 -7.79
N ILE A 107 -14.06 -43.59 -7.35
CA ILE A 107 -12.97 -42.99 -6.56
C ILE A 107 -13.58 -42.41 -5.28
N ASN A 108 -13.42 -43.12 -4.16
CA ASN A 108 -13.82 -42.65 -2.85
C ASN A 108 -12.65 -41.86 -2.22
N VAL A 109 -12.96 -40.73 -1.64
CA VAL A 109 -11.98 -39.81 -1.09
C VAL A 109 -12.25 -39.61 0.39
N LYS A 110 -11.20 -39.72 1.21
CA LYS A 110 -11.27 -39.40 2.62
C LYS A 110 -10.49 -38.10 2.86
N MET A 111 -11.19 -37.04 3.18
CA MET A 111 -10.57 -35.74 3.44
C MET A 111 -10.18 -35.61 4.92
N SER A 112 -9.00 -35.08 5.16
CA SER A 112 -8.53 -34.75 6.51
C SER A 112 -8.82 -33.31 6.80
N GLU A 113 -9.26 -32.99 8.00
CA GLU A 113 -9.39 -31.62 8.45
C GLU A 113 -8.05 -30.88 8.31
N ASP A 114 -8.12 -29.66 7.86
CA ASP A 114 -6.96 -28.77 7.80
C ASP A 114 -6.73 -28.13 9.17
N SER A 115 -6.08 -28.90 10.04
CA SER A 115 -5.75 -28.44 11.39
C SER A 115 -4.78 -27.24 11.41
N GLU A 116 -4.22 -26.84 10.26
CA GLU A 116 -3.42 -25.61 10.17
C GLU A 116 -4.29 -24.34 10.20
N VAL A 117 -5.59 -24.44 9.96
CA VAL A 117 -6.51 -23.29 10.03
C VAL A 117 -6.98 -23.01 11.47
N LEU A 118 -6.80 -23.94 12.41
CA LEU A 118 -7.39 -23.86 13.75
C LEU A 118 -6.45 -23.44 14.89
N ASP A 119 -5.16 -23.39 14.66
CA ASP A 119 -4.21 -22.92 15.69
C ASP A 119 -3.72 -21.48 15.41
N GLU A 120 -4.65 -20.53 15.23
CA GLU A 120 -4.27 -19.10 15.25
C GLU A 120 -3.84 -18.76 16.68
N VAL A 121 -2.55 -18.89 16.92
CA VAL A 121 -1.92 -18.51 18.20
C VAL A 121 -1.78 -16.99 18.20
N VAL A 122 -2.44 -16.35 19.14
CA VAL A 122 -2.38 -14.91 19.33
C VAL A 122 -1.40 -14.62 20.46
N VAL A 123 -0.42 -13.78 20.22
CA VAL A 123 0.42 -13.25 21.30
C VAL A 123 -0.39 -12.26 22.10
N VAL A 124 -0.54 -12.53 23.39
CA VAL A 124 -1.22 -11.68 24.34
C VAL A 124 -0.26 -11.44 25.50
N GLY A 125 0.16 -10.22 25.66
CA GLY A 125 1.09 -9.88 26.73
C GLY A 125 2.48 -10.49 26.51
N TYR A 126 2.97 -11.18 27.51
CA TYR A 126 4.28 -11.84 27.50
C TYR A 126 4.21 -13.32 27.07
N GLY A 127 3.06 -13.79 26.60
CA GLY A 127 2.85 -15.19 26.21
C GLY A 127 2.00 -15.35 24.96
N ALA A 128 2.09 -16.53 24.35
CA ALA A 128 1.25 -16.92 23.22
C ALA A 128 0.08 -17.77 23.73
N GLN A 129 -1.16 -17.37 23.40
CA GLN A 129 -2.37 -18.12 23.74
C GLN A 129 -3.18 -18.44 22.51
N LYS A 130 -3.93 -19.53 22.52
CA LYS A 130 -4.88 -19.82 21.44
C LYS A 130 -5.97 -18.76 21.42
N LYS A 131 -6.35 -18.29 20.24
CA LYS A 131 -7.37 -17.24 20.05
C LYS A 131 -8.67 -17.55 20.78
N GLU A 132 -9.05 -18.82 20.82
CA GLU A 132 -10.27 -19.31 21.47
C GLU A 132 -10.23 -19.16 23.00
N SER A 133 -9.05 -19.09 23.61
CA SER A 133 -8.88 -18.96 25.06
C SER A 133 -8.84 -17.50 25.53
N LEU A 134 -8.93 -16.53 24.61
CA LEU A 134 -8.86 -15.11 24.91
C LEU A 134 -10.21 -14.60 25.38
N THR A 135 -10.29 -14.20 26.64
CA THR A 135 -11.50 -13.56 27.22
C THR A 135 -11.62 -12.07 26.91
N GLY A 136 -10.61 -11.46 26.29
CA GLY A 136 -10.54 -10.04 25.93
C GLY A 136 -10.84 -9.77 24.45
N ALA A 137 -11.22 -8.51 24.14
CA ALA A 137 -11.45 -8.05 22.78
C ALA A 137 -10.09 -7.90 22.03
N VAL A 138 -9.64 -8.98 21.40
CA VAL A 138 -8.41 -8.99 20.57
C VAL A 138 -8.80 -9.10 19.11
N THR A 139 -8.23 -8.23 18.28
CA THR A 139 -8.37 -8.32 16.82
C THR A 139 -7.00 -8.58 16.23
N VAL A 140 -6.91 -9.57 15.35
CA VAL A 140 -5.67 -9.99 14.69
C VAL A 140 -5.74 -9.64 13.21
N VAL A 141 -4.70 -9.01 12.69
CA VAL A 141 -4.48 -8.79 11.26
C VAL A 141 -3.28 -9.63 10.83
N SER A 142 -3.50 -10.60 9.96
CA SER A 142 -2.47 -11.50 9.47
C SER A 142 -1.68 -10.93 8.29
N ASP A 143 -0.53 -11.55 7.96
CA ASP A 143 0.32 -11.17 6.82
C ASP A 143 -0.43 -11.22 5.48
N LYS A 144 -1.37 -12.15 5.32
CA LYS A 144 -2.19 -12.28 4.11
C LYS A 144 -3.02 -11.01 3.87
N MET A 145 -3.67 -10.50 4.92
CA MET A 145 -4.48 -9.27 4.82
C MET A 145 -3.63 -8.04 4.48
N ILE A 146 -2.36 -8.03 4.89
CA ILE A 146 -1.41 -6.96 4.57
C ILE A 146 -0.93 -7.06 3.11
N LYS A 147 -0.57 -8.25 2.66
CA LYS A 147 -0.07 -8.51 1.30
C LYS A 147 -1.10 -8.21 0.21
N ASP A 148 -2.37 -8.50 0.47
CA ASP A 148 -3.47 -8.31 -0.50
C ASP A 148 -3.72 -6.82 -0.83
N LYS A 149 -3.10 -5.87 -0.11
CA LYS A 149 -3.22 -4.43 -0.34
C LYS A 149 -2.22 -3.83 -1.35
N GLY A 150 -1.33 -4.64 -1.90
CA GLY A 150 -0.34 -4.20 -2.88
C GLY A 150 0.85 -3.45 -2.27
N THR A 151 1.41 -2.50 -3.03
CA THR A 151 2.58 -1.73 -2.58
C THR A 151 2.18 -0.70 -1.53
N LEU A 152 2.60 -0.93 -0.30
CA LEU A 152 2.34 -0.06 0.83
C LEU A 152 3.61 0.68 1.24
N SER A 153 3.50 1.99 1.47
CA SER A 153 4.58 2.80 2.03
C SER A 153 4.69 2.63 3.55
N ASN A 154 3.56 2.36 4.22
CA ASN A 154 3.48 2.31 5.68
C ASN A 154 2.51 1.19 6.11
N PRO A 155 2.84 0.38 7.14
CA PRO A 155 1.94 -0.65 7.65
C PRO A 155 0.56 -0.14 8.07
N ALA A 156 0.46 1.09 8.61
CA ALA A 156 -0.81 1.70 9.00
C ALA A 156 -1.81 1.80 7.84
N GLN A 157 -1.31 1.96 6.61
CA GLN A 157 -2.14 2.00 5.41
C GLN A 157 -2.88 0.67 5.17
N ALA A 158 -2.22 -0.46 5.46
CA ALA A 158 -2.85 -1.77 5.35
C ALA A 158 -4.00 -1.98 6.35
N LEU A 159 -3.89 -1.34 7.52
CA LEU A 159 -4.81 -1.51 8.63
C LEU A 159 -6.08 -0.67 8.51
N GLN A 160 -6.06 0.37 7.67
CA GLN A 160 -7.18 1.30 7.54
C GLN A 160 -8.45 0.58 7.10
N GLY A 161 -9.52 0.69 7.90
CA GLY A 161 -10.81 0.05 7.65
C GLY A 161 -10.85 -1.47 7.90
N GLN A 162 -9.76 -2.09 8.37
CA GLN A 162 -9.70 -3.54 8.60
C GLN A 162 -10.03 -3.94 10.04
N VAL A 163 -9.86 -3.02 11.00
CA VAL A 163 -9.96 -3.33 12.42
C VAL A 163 -11.13 -2.58 13.04
N PRO A 164 -12.19 -3.26 13.51
CA PRO A 164 -13.33 -2.61 14.16
C PRO A 164 -12.89 -1.80 15.39
N GLY A 165 -13.37 -0.55 15.50
CA GLY A 165 -13.06 0.34 16.62
C GLY A 165 -11.64 0.92 16.61
N VAL A 166 -10.89 0.79 15.51
CA VAL A 166 -9.62 1.47 15.29
C VAL A 166 -9.82 2.56 14.24
N ILE A 167 -9.49 3.78 14.60
CA ILE A 167 -9.52 4.94 13.73
C ILE A 167 -8.09 5.19 13.25
N ILE A 168 -7.89 5.11 11.94
CA ILE A 168 -6.60 5.38 11.31
C ILE A 168 -6.81 6.51 10.32
N THR A 169 -6.18 7.65 10.58
CA THR A 169 -6.23 8.83 9.73
C THR A 169 -4.85 9.15 9.18
N ARG A 170 -4.83 9.63 7.97
CA ARG A 170 -3.64 10.10 7.28
C ARG A 170 -3.72 11.61 7.14
N ASN A 171 -2.70 12.33 7.63
CA ASN A 171 -2.69 13.79 7.62
C ASN A 171 -2.18 14.37 6.30
N SER A 172 -1.29 13.65 5.62
CA SER A 172 -0.68 14.07 4.37
C SER A 172 -0.61 12.93 3.38
N ALA A 173 -0.72 13.23 2.08
CA ALA A 173 -0.48 12.30 0.98
C ALA A 173 0.90 12.49 0.35
N ALA A 174 1.71 13.42 0.86
CA ALA A 174 3.05 13.68 0.35
C ALA A 174 3.96 12.47 0.59
N PRO A 175 4.76 12.07 -0.39
CA PRO A 175 5.67 10.95 -0.24
C PRO A 175 6.63 11.17 0.92
N GLY A 176 6.65 10.22 1.87
CA GLY A 176 7.52 10.25 3.03
C GLY A 176 7.09 11.12 4.20
N ASP A 177 6.07 11.96 4.02
CA ASP A 177 5.46 12.79 5.07
C ASP A 177 4.03 12.32 5.38
N GLU A 178 3.85 11.04 5.40
CA GLU A 178 2.57 10.39 5.69
C GLU A 178 2.38 10.26 7.21
N SER A 179 2.06 11.34 7.90
CA SER A 179 1.77 11.25 9.34
C SER A 179 0.47 10.47 9.55
N TRP A 180 0.61 9.26 10.07
CA TRP A 180 -0.49 8.39 10.40
C TRP A 180 -0.85 8.52 11.88
N ASN A 181 -2.09 8.84 12.16
CA ASN A 181 -2.67 8.81 13.49
C ASN A 181 -3.48 7.54 13.67
N MET A 182 -3.19 6.80 14.74
CA MET A 182 -3.93 5.59 15.10
C MET A 182 -4.55 5.76 16.48
N LYS A 183 -5.86 5.54 16.59
CA LYS A 183 -6.58 5.58 17.86
C LYS A 183 -7.47 4.36 18.02
N LEU A 184 -7.36 3.72 19.17
CA LEU A 184 -8.23 2.61 19.54
C LEU A 184 -9.37 3.17 20.40
N ARG A 185 -10.64 3.00 19.93
CA ARG A 185 -11.84 3.50 20.62
C ARG A 185 -11.93 5.02 20.85
N GLY A 186 -11.20 5.80 20.05
CA GLY A 186 -11.31 7.26 20.05
C GLY A 186 -10.33 7.96 20.98
N SER A 187 -10.58 9.23 21.26
CA SER A 187 -9.75 10.07 22.14
C SER A 187 -10.37 10.14 23.53
N PHE A 188 -9.62 9.76 24.54
CA PHE A 188 -10.04 9.83 25.96
C PHE A 188 -9.27 10.89 26.75
N SER A 189 -8.18 11.44 26.18
CA SER A 189 -7.36 12.48 26.78
C SER A 189 -7.04 13.56 25.76
N LYS A 190 -6.95 14.81 26.23
CA LYS A 190 -6.53 15.94 25.41
C LYS A 190 -5.01 15.90 25.09
N ASN A 191 -4.22 15.35 26.00
CA ASN A 191 -2.76 15.39 25.89
C ASN A 191 -2.21 14.23 25.06
N ASN A 192 -2.67 13.00 25.32
CA ASN A 192 -2.27 11.81 24.55
C ASN A 192 -3.35 10.73 24.64
N SER A 193 -3.73 10.17 23.51
CA SER A 193 -4.65 9.03 23.39
C SER A 193 -4.10 7.98 22.41
N ASP A 194 -2.80 8.03 22.12
CA ASP A 194 -2.16 7.11 21.20
C ASP A 194 -1.99 5.72 21.85
N PRO A 195 -2.14 4.65 21.08
CA PRO A 195 -1.92 3.31 21.59
C PRO A 195 -0.42 3.07 21.83
N LEU A 196 -0.10 2.23 22.80
CA LEU A 196 1.24 1.71 23.00
C LEU A 196 1.58 0.74 21.89
N ILE A 197 2.69 0.94 21.20
CA ILE A 197 3.16 0.05 20.13
C ILE A 197 4.31 -0.79 20.65
N ILE A 198 4.23 -2.10 20.44
CA ILE A 198 5.26 -3.06 20.82
C ILE A 198 5.62 -3.89 19.58
N ILE A 199 6.88 -3.88 19.21
CA ILE A 199 7.42 -4.61 18.06
C ILE A 199 8.39 -5.68 18.58
N ASP A 200 8.09 -6.94 18.34
CA ASP A 200 8.87 -8.10 18.81
C ASP A 200 9.24 -8.03 20.31
N GLY A 201 8.29 -7.56 21.14
CA GLY A 201 8.45 -7.44 22.59
C GLY A 201 9.09 -6.13 23.08
N VAL A 202 9.50 -5.24 22.18
CA VAL A 202 10.14 -3.95 22.51
C VAL A 202 9.17 -2.79 22.25
N GLU A 203 9.04 -1.88 23.22
CA GLU A 203 8.26 -0.64 23.06
C GLU A 203 8.86 0.20 21.93
N ALA A 204 8.03 0.71 21.04
CA ALA A 204 8.43 1.51 19.89
C ALA A 204 7.51 2.70 19.67
N GLU A 205 8.03 3.76 19.07
CA GLU A 205 7.26 4.91 18.65
C GLU A 205 6.47 4.64 17.33
N SER A 206 5.45 5.44 17.07
CA SER A 206 4.69 5.38 15.80
C SER A 206 5.57 5.60 14.57
N SER A 207 6.65 6.39 14.71
CA SER A 207 7.67 6.62 13.69
C SER A 207 8.39 5.34 13.29
N VAL A 208 8.79 4.52 14.27
CA VAL A 208 9.46 3.23 14.08
C VAL A 208 8.51 2.23 13.43
N PHE A 209 7.25 2.17 13.89
CA PHE A 209 6.22 1.35 13.26
C PHE A 209 6.02 1.73 11.78
N GLY A 210 5.95 3.04 11.49
CA GLY A 210 5.78 3.54 10.13
C GLY A 210 6.95 3.20 9.19
N GLN A 211 8.14 2.93 9.73
CA GLN A 211 9.32 2.56 8.97
C GLN A 211 9.47 1.06 8.72
N LEU A 212 8.64 0.22 9.38
CA LEU A 212 8.67 -1.22 9.15
C LEU A 212 8.31 -1.55 7.69
N ASN A 213 8.96 -2.57 7.16
CA ASN A 213 8.53 -3.17 5.93
C ASN A 213 7.24 -3.99 6.17
N PRO A 214 6.10 -3.64 5.54
CA PRO A 214 4.86 -4.39 5.72
C PRO A 214 4.98 -5.89 5.42
N SER A 215 5.83 -6.27 4.48
CA SER A 215 6.04 -7.68 4.13
C SER A 215 6.80 -8.48 5.19
N ASP A 216 7.52 -7.81 6.10
CA ASP A 216 8.19 -8.47 7.23
C ASP A 216 7.26 -8.71 8.42
N ILE A 217 6.04 -8.18 8.39
CA ILE A 217 5.07 -8.37 9.46
C ILE A 217 4.39 -9.74 9.28
N GLU A 218 4.33 -10.52 10.34
CA GLU A 218 3.59 -11.78 10.42
C GLU A 218 2.16 -11.53 10.91
N SER A 219 2.02 -10.75 11.99
CA SER A 219 0.72 -10.39 12.54
C SER A 219 0.76 -9.05 13.30
N ILE A 220 -0.40 -8.40 13.35
CA ILE A 220 -0.63 -7.22 14.19
C ILE A 220 -1.84 -7.51 15.06
N ASN A 221 -1.63 -7.50 16.38
CA ASN A 221 -2.67 -7.78 17.37
C ASN A 221 -3.06 -6.49 18.09
N PHE A 222 -4.35 -6.20 18.10
CA PHE A 222 -4.91 -5.03 18.79
C PHE A 222 -5.52 -5.46 20.10
N LEU A 223 -4.87 -5.10 21.22
CA LEU A 223 -5.35 -5.35 22.57
C LEU A 223 -6.14 -4.14 23.06
N LYS A 224 -7.36 -4.39 23.48
CA LYS A 224 -8.30 -3.38 23.94
C LYS A 224 -8.74 -3.72 25.37
N ASP A 225 -9.02 -2.69 26.17
CA ASP A 225 -9.57 -2.85 27.53
C ASP A 225 -8.72 -3.74 28.46
N ALA A 226 -9.33 -4.73 29.08
CA ALA A 226 -8.68 -5.62 30.05
C ALA A 226 -7.45 -6.36 29.46
N SER A 227 -7.45 -6.67 28.16
CA SER A 227 -6.31 -7.33 27.52
C SER A 227 -5.06 -6.45 27.41
N ALA A 228 -5.23 -5.12 27.42
CA ALA A 228 -4.14 -4.15 27.43
C ALA A 228 -3.61 -3.87 28.85
N ALA A 229 -4.35 -4.20 29.91
CA ALA A 229 -4.05 -3.81 31.28
C ALA A 229 -2.69 -4.35 31.82
N ILE A 230 -2.23 -5.47 31.29
CA ILE A 230 -0.92 -6.06 31.66
C ILE A 230 0.29 -5.15 31.31
N TYR A 231 0.09 -4.20 30.39
CA TYR A 231 1.12 -3.22 30.01
C TYR A 231 1.08 -1.94 30.84
N GLY A 232 0.21 -1.90 31.88
CA GLY A 232 0.14 -0.79 32.81
C GLY A 232 -0.51 0.48 32.24
N SER A 233 -0.22 1.62 32.88
CA SER A 233 -0.84 2.91 32.57
C SER A 233 -0.54 3.46 31.17
N LYS A 234 0.61 3.12 30.59
CA LYS A 234 0.95 3.50 29.21
C LYS A 234 -0.01 2.91 28.18
N ALA A 235 -0.67 1.79 28.52
CA ALA A 235 -1.61 1.10 27.65
C ALA A 235 -3.04 1.63 27.74
N ALA A 236 -3.28 2.77 28.38
CA ALA A 236 -4.62 3.36 28.50
C ALA A 236 -5.27 3.61 27.13
N GLY A 237 -4.49 3.92 26.10
CA GLY A 237 -4.93 4.04 24.70
C GLY A 237 -5.10 2.70 23.96
N GLY A 238 -4.92 1.56 24.64
CA GLY A 238 -4.79 0.23 24.03
C GLY A 238 -3.37 -0.09 23.62
N VAL A 239 -3.15 -1.33 23.14
CA VAL A 239 -1.83 -1.82 22.72
C VAL A 239 -1.90 -2.38 21.30
N ILE A 240 -0.90 -2.08 20.50
CA ILE A 240 -0.67 -2.65 19.19
C ILE A 240 0.57 -3.52 19.28
N LEU A 241 0.38 -4.85 19.23
CA LEU A 241 1.47 -5.81 19.22
C LEU A 241 1.80 -6.19 17.78
N VAL A 242 3.01 -5.92 17.34
CA VAL A 242 3.52 -6.25 16.02
C VAL A 242 4.49 -7.40 16.16
N GLN A 243 4.22 -8.47 15.45
CA GLN A 243 5.12 -9.60 15.31
C GLN A 243 5.70 -9.62 13.91
N THR A 244 7.01 -9.79 13.83
CA THR A 244 7.67 -9.91 12.54
C THR A 244 7.96 -11.37 12.21
N LYS A 245 8.07 -11.64 10.91
CA LYS A 245 8.31 -12.97 10.39
C LYS A 245 9.64 -13.55 10.86
N LYS A 246 9.57 -14.78 11.35
CA LYS A 246 10.70 -15.62 11.69
C LYS A 246 10.86 -16.73 10.66
N ALA A 247 12.04 -17.32 10.57
CA ALA A 247 12.24 -18.51 9.76
C ALA A 247 11.75 -19.77 10.50
N LYS A 248 11.34 -20.76 9.72
CA LYS A 248 11.10 -22.12 10.19
C LYS A 248 12.26 -23.01 9.75
N ALA A 249 12.55 -24.07 10.50
CA ALA A 249 13.50 -25.08 10.10
C ALA A 249 13.11 -25.69 8.73
N GLY A 250 14.09 -25.90 7.88
CA GLY A 250 13.89 -26.44 6.55
C GLY A 250 14.93 -25.93 5.54
N LYS A 251 14.73 -26.35 4.28
CA LYS A 251 15.59 -25.91 3.17
C LYS A 251 15.50 -24.40 2.99
N THR A 252 16.62 -23.77 2.66
CA THR A 252 16.68 -22.35 2.35
C THR A 252 15.74 -22.02 1.19
N LYS A 253 14.86 -21.05 1.42
CA LYS A 253 13.96 -20.45 0.42
C LYS A 253 14.43 -19.04 0.13
N ILE A 254 14.45 -18.70 -1.15
CA ILE A 254 14.69 -17.34 -1.64
C ILE A 254 13.40 -16.86 -2.28
N GLU A 255 12.90 -15.71 -1.82
CA GLU A 255 11.67 -15.12 -2.33
C GLU A 255 11.97 -13.70 -2.80
N TYR A 256 11.50 -13.36 -3.99
CA TYR A 256 11.53 -12.01 -4.52
C TYR A 256 10.11 -11.53 -4.79
N ASN A 257 9.78 -10.35 -4.26
CA ASN A 257 8.52 -9.67 -4.48
C ASN A 257 8.79 -8.31 -5.11
N GLY A 258 8.34 -8.12 -6.35
CA GLY A 258 8.41 -6.86 -7.05
C GLY A 258 7.01 -6.31 -7.33
N SER A 259 6.82 -5.00 -7.18
CA SER A 259 5.57 -4.34 -7.51
C SER A 259 5.79 -2.97 -8.08
N VAL A 260 4.94 -2.60 -9.03
CA VAL A 260 4.84 -1.27 -9.63
C VAL A 260 3.39 -0.82 -9.49
N THR A 261 3.18 0.35 -8.91
CA THR A 261 1.85 0.91 -8.69
C THR A 261 1.75 2.25 -9.40
N ALA A 262 0.80 2.39 -10.33
CA ALA A 262 0.44 3.68 -10.90
C ALA A 262 -0.44 4.44 -9.90
N LYS A 263 -0.04 5.66 -9.57
CA LYS A 263 -0.81 6.58 -8.75
C LYS A 263 -1.53 7.57 -9.66
N LEU A 264 -2.83 7.37 -9.80
CA LEU A 264 -3.68 8.28 -10.54
C LEU A 264 -4.13 9.42 -9.62
N VAL A 265 -4.35 10.57 -10.20
CA VAL A 265 -5.05 11.64 -9.50
C VAL A 265 -6.49 11.21 -9.31
N GLY A 266 -6.97 11.25 -8.07
CA GLY A 266 -8.34 10.86 -7.73
C GLY A 266 -9.40 11.84 -8.24
N LEU A 267 -10.59 11.77 -7.66
CA LEU A 267 -11.67 12.71 -7.96
C LEU A 267 -11.23 14.14 -7.62
N GLN A 268 -11.27 15.01 -8.61
CA GLN A 268 -10.99 16.42 -8.47
C GLN A 268 -12.28 17.23 -8.66
N PRO A 269 -12.46 18.34 -7.94
CA PRO A 269 -13.56 19.26 -8.22
C PRO A 269 -13.36 19.87 -9.61
N THR A 270 -14.43 20.04 -10.36
CA THR A 270 -14.40 20.84 -11.58
C THR A 270 -14.22 22.31 -11.18
N LEU A 271 -13.16 22.92 -11.70
CA LEU A 271 -12.93 24.35 -11.48
C LEU A 271 -13.78 25.18 -12.43
N MET A 272 -14.08 26.41 -12.03
CA MET A 272 -14.76 27.37 -12.90
C MET A 272 -13.84 27.77 -14.06
N THR A 273 -14.39 27.87 -15.23
CA THR A 273 -13.75 28.51 -16.39
C THR A 273 -13.56 30.00 -16.13
N LEU A 274 -12.71 30.64 -16.93
CA LEU A 274 -12.52 32.09 -16.85
C LEU A 274 -13.82 32.88 -17.01
N ASP A 275 -14.73 32.42 -17.86
CA ASP A 275 -16.04 33.07 -18.06
C ASP A 275 -16.95 32.88 -16.85
N GLU A 276 -17.12 31.66 -16.33
CA GLU A 276 -17.93 31.39 -15.16
C GLU A 276 -17.42 32.12 -13.92
N TRP A 277 -16.09 32.08 -13.69
CA TRP A 277 -15.46 32.80 -12.61
C TRP A 277 -15.64 34.32 -12.76
N GLY A 278 -15.43 34.84 -13.97
CA GLY A 278 -15.58 36.24 -14.25
C GLY A 278 -17.00 36.74 -14.05
N ASP A 279 -18.01 35.96 -14.48
CA ASP A 279 -19.41 36.30 -14.25
C ASP A 279 -19.76 36.30 -12.77
N ALA A 280 -19.24 35.32 -12.01
CA ALA A 280 -19.42 35.26 -10.56
C ALA A 280 -18.79 36.48 -9.85
N VAL A 281 -17.59 36.89 -10.25
CA VAL A 281 -16.91 38.08 -9.71
C VAL A 281 -17.70 39.37 -10.04
N ILE A 282 -18.15 39.53 -11.28
CA ILE A 282 -18.98 40.65 -11.69
C ILE A 282 -20.25 40.70 -10.84
N GLN A 283 -20.94 39.57 -10.68
CA GLN A 283 -22.16 39.48 -9.90
C GLN A 283 -21.91 39.89 -8.43
N ALA A 284 -20.87 39.30 -7.80
CA ALA A 284 -20.51 39.58 -6.41
C ALA A 284 -20.18 41.07 -6.20
N ARG A 285 -19.30 41.63 -7.04
CA ARG A 285 -18.90 43.05 -6.94
C ARG A 285 -20.07 44.01 -7.18
N THR A 286 -20.94 43.70 -8.15
CA THR A 286 -22.15 44.49 -8.42
C THR A 286 -23.11 44.46 -7.22
N ASN A 287 -23.30 43.29 -6.59
CA ASN A 287 -24.14 43.14 -5.41
C ASN A 287 -23.60 43.96 -4.22
N ASP A 288 -22.27 44.03 -4.09
CA ASP A 288 -21.57 44.80 -3.06
C ASP A 288 -21.56 46.34 -3.38
N GLY A 289 -22.13 46.76 -4.52
CA GLY A 289 -22.24 48.15 -4.91
C GLY A 289 -20.98 48.75 -5.54
N TYR A 290 -20.00 47.93 -5.94
CA TYR A 290 -18.83 48.40 -6.68
C TYR A 290 -19.20 48.86 -8.07
N LYS A 291 -18.52 49.93 -8.55
CA LYS A 291 -18.76 50.53 -9.88
C LYS A 291 -17.75 50.00 -10.90
N SER A 292 -17.95 50.36 -12.16
CA SER A 292 -17.13 49.94 -13.30
C SER A 292 -15.63 50.33 -13.22
N ASP A 293 -15.28 51.22 -12.31
CA ASP A 293 -13.88 51.61 -12.02
C ASP A 293 -13.20 50.72 -11.00
N ASP A 294 -13.93 49.70 -10.43
CA ASP A 294 -13.34 48.72 -9.53
C ASP A 294 -12.25 47.86 -10.21
N THR A 295 -11.17 47.64 -9.51
CA THR A 295 -9.98 46.95 -10.03
C THR A 295 -10.32 45.51 -10.50
N TRP A 296 -11.18 44.80 -9.76
CA TRP A 296 -11.54 43.44 -10.13
C TRP A 296 -12.47 43.38 -11.34
N LEU A 297 -13.43 44.29 -11.44
CA LEU A 297 -14.31 44.38 -12.62
C LEU A 297 -13.51 44.67 -13.90
N ARG A 298 -12.54 45.60 -13.81
CA ARG A 298 -11.63 45.87 -14.93
C ARG A 298 -10.74 44.67 -15.28
N TYR A 299 -10.20 44.00 -14.26
CA TYR A 299 -9.38 42.80 -14.48
C TYR A 299 -10.15 41.72 -15.22
N VAL A 300 -11.37 41.42 -14.77
CA VAL A 300 -12.22 40.40 -15.41
C VAL A 300 -12.55 40.78 -16.84
N ALA A 301 -12.90 42.06 -17.09
CA ALA A 301 -13.18 42.52 -18.44
C ALA A 301 -11.96 42.39 -19.36
N LEU A 302 -10.77 42.74 -18.87
CA LEU A 302 -9.51 42.59 -19.61
C LEU A 302 -9.17 41.13 -19.87
N ALA A 303 -9.34 40.25 -18.87
CA ALA A 303 -9.07 38.81 -18.98
C ALA A 303 -10.00 38.16 -20.01
N LYS A 304 -11.30 38.44 -19.97
CA LYS A 304 -12.27 37.92 -20.94
C LYS A 304 -11.99 38.38 -22.37
N ALA A 305 -11.61 39.70 -22.55
CA ALA A 305 -11.34 40.27 -23.86
C ALA A 305 -10.03 39.75 -24.51
N ASN A 306 -9.08 39.29 -23.70
CA ASN A 306 -7.73 38.93 -24.17
C ASN A 306 -7.35 37.48 -23.85
N ARG A 307 -8.32 36.60 -23.69
CA ARG A 307 -8.07 35.19 -23.45
C ARG A 307 -7.14 34.57 -24.51
N GLY A 308 -6.05 33.95 -24.09
CA GLY A 308 -5.06 33.31 -24.95
C GLY A 308 -4.13 34.28 -25.68
N HIS A 309 -4.25 35.56 -25.42
CA HIS A 309 -3.40 36.59 -26.01
C HIS A 309 -2.40 37.13 -24.99
N TYR A 310 -1.19 37.36 -25.45
CA TYR A 310 -0.17 38.06 -24.71
C TYR A 310 -0.51 39.58 -24.67
N ILE A 311 -0.43 40.13 -23.46
CA ILE A 311 -0.60 41.58 -23.26
C ILE A 311 0.66 42.10 -22.58
N ASP A 312 1.34 43.00 -23.26
CA ASP A 312 2.32 43.88 -22.61
C ASP A 312 1.55 44.94 -21.79
N LEU A 313 1.47 44.72 -20.49
CA LEU A 313 0.84 45.68 -19.58
C LEU A 313 1.78 46.84 -19.29
N ASN A 314 2.27 47.50 -20.35
CA ASN A 314 3.05 48.71 -20.21
C ASN A 314 2.27 49.79 -19.45
N HIS A 315 2.97 50.55 -18.64
CA HIS A 315 2.46 51.59 -17.72
C HIS A 315 1.40 52.53 -18.30
N SER A 316 1.49 52.88 -19.57
CA SER A 316 0.58 53.85 -20.21
C SER A 316 -0.77 53.25 -20.63
N GLN A 317 -0.89 51.95 -20.75
CA GLN A 317 -2.11 51.26 -21.19
C GLN A 317 -2.68 50.30 -20.14
N ASN A 318 -1.99 50.13 -19.03
CA ASN A 318 -2.42 49.25 -17.96
C ASN A 318 -3.47 49.95 -17.07
N PRO A 319 -4.74 49.52 -17.12
CA PRO A 319 -5.76 50.10 -16.23
C PRO A 319 -5.48 49.79 -14.74
N TYR A 320 -4.51 48.94 -14.45
CA TYR A 320 -4.04 48.58 -13.12
C TYR A 320 -2.65 49.10 -12.79
N ALA A 321 -2.18 50.15 -13.47
CA ALA A 321 -0.82 50.70 -13.31
C ALA A 321 -0.40 50.93 -11.86
N ASN A 322 -1.33 51.16 -10.96
CA ASN A 322 -1.08 51.32 -9.53
C ASN A 322 -1.04 50.00 -8.73
N ALA A 323 -1.58 48.91 -9.28
CA ALA A 323 -1.66 47.60 -8.61
C ALA A 323 -0.69 46.59 -9.21
N PHE A 324 -0.28 46.76 -10.46
CA PHE A 324 0.49 45.78 -11.23
C PHE A 324 1.65 46.48 -12.00
N THR A 325 2.38 47.34 -11.34
CA THR A 325 3.39 48.23 -11.96
C THR A 325 4.55 47.51 -12.65
N ASP A 326 4.82 46.29 -12.31
CA ASP A 326 6.00 45.54 -12.79
C ASP A 326 5.65 44.29 -13.59
N VAL A 327 4.40 44.14 -14.02
CA VAL A 327 3.96 42.96 -14.77
C VAL A 327 4.31 43.09 -16.23
N LYS A 328 5.33 42.37 -16.65
CA LYS A 328 5.66 42.13 -18.05
C LYS A 328 5.17 40.74 -18.41
N ASP A 329 4.83 40.56 -19.68
CA ASP A 329 4.56 39.23 -20.23
C ASP A 329 3.34 38.50 -19.62
N PHE A 330 2.29 39.27 -19.27
CA PHE A 330 1.07 38.69 -18.73
C PHE A 330 0.22 38.05 -19.85
N VAL A 331 -0.13 36.79 -19.71
CA VAL A 331 -0.99 36.06 -20.63
C VAL A 331 -2.22 35.59 -19.87
N PHE A 332 -3.40 35.97 -20.32
CA PHE A 332 -4.64 35.47 -19.76
C PHE A 332 -4.99 34.09 -20.36
N PHE A 333 -4.95 33.06 -19.54
CA PHE A 333 -5.38 31.73 -19.92
C PHE A 333 -6.67 31.35 -19.19
N ASP A 334 -7.35 30.35 -19.71
CA ASP A 334 -8.32 29.57 -18.96
C ASP A 334 -7.55 28.47 -18.28
N THR A 335 -6.93 28.77 -17.15
CA THR A 335 -5.98 27.88 -16.49
C THR A 335 -6.72 26.89 -15.60
N ASP A 336 -6.67 25.63 -15.97
CA ASP A 336 -7.04 24.56 -15.05
C ASP A 336 -5.85 24.23 -14.13
N TRP A 337 -5.90 24.76 -12.92
CA TRP A 337 -4.85 24.56 -11.92
C TRP A 337 -4.73 23.12 -11.45
N GLN A 338 -5.78 22.31 -11.59
CA GLN A 338 -5.70 20.89 -11.27
C GLN A 338 -4.81 20.17 -12.28
N ASP A 339 -5.03 20.43 -13.56
CA ASP A 339 -4.20 19.88 -14.64
C ASP A 339 -2.75 20.37 -14.60
N ILE A 340 -2.54 21.61 -14.20
CA ILE A 340 -1.19 22.17 -14.08
C ILE A 340 -0.40 21.51 -12.97
N LEU A 341 -1.02 21.32 -11.81
CA LEU A 341 -0.31 20.85 -10.61
C LEU A 341 -0.23 19.34 -10.50
N TRP A 342 -1.27 18.62 -10.88
CA TRP A 342 -1.40 17.22 -10.57
C TRP A 342 -1.26 16.33 -11.79
N GLY A 343 -0.69 15.15 -11.61
CA GLY A 343 -0.51 14.17 -12.67
C GLY A 343 -0.31 12.75 -12.15
N THR A 344 -0.27 11.83 -13.09
CA THR A 344 0.00 10.43 -12.80
C THR A 344 1.48 10.23 -12.48
N THR A 345 1.75 9.45 -11.45
CA THR A 345 3.10 9.04 -11.07
C THR A 345 3.14 7.53 -10.79
N ALA A 346 4.31 7.01 -10.45
CA ALA A 346 4.50 5.62 -10.11
C ALA A 346 5.25 5.45 -8.79
N SER A 347 4.92 4.37 -8.10
CA SER A 347 5.69 3.86 -6.96
C SER A 347 6.17 2.45 -7.28
N THR A 348 7.38 2.11 -6.86
CA THR A 348 7.94 0.78 -7.04
C THR A 348 8.43 0.22 -5.72
N SER A 349 8.32 -1.09 -5.55
CA SER A 349 8.88 -1.78 -4.41
C SER A 349 9.51 -3.08 -4.85
N HIS A 350 10.71 -3.34 -4.36
CA HIS A 350 11.49 -4.53 -4.64
C HIS A 350 11.95 -5.12 -3.31
N GLU A 351 11.61 -6.34 -3.06
CA GLU A 351 11.96 -7.06 -1.84
C GLU A 351 12.59 -8.39 -2.17
N LEU A 352 13.69 -8.70 -1.51
CA LEU A 352 14.35 -9.99 -1.55
C LEU A 352 14.40 -10.53 -0.14
N SER A 353 13.99 -11.78 0.07
CA SER A 353 14.16 -12.46 1.34
C SER A 353 14.74 -13.85 1.17
N VAL A 354 15.56 -14.22 2.15
CA VAL A 354 16.19 -15.54 2.26
C VAL A 354 15.89 -16.08 3.66
N ALA A 355 15.26 -17.23 3.75
CA ALA A 355 14.89 -17.84 5.01
C ALA A 355 15.16 -19.35 4.99
N GLY A 356 15.61 -19.91 6.10
CA GLY A 356 15.87 -21.34 6.25
C GLY A 356 16.53 -21.66 7.55
N GLY A 357 17.05 -22.88 7.67
CA GLY A 357 17.80 -23.31 8.83
C GLY A 357 17.54 -24.77 9.23
N THR A 358 18.07 -25.12 10.36
CA THR A 358 17.92 -26.44 11.00
C THR A 358 17.06 -26.29 12.26
N ASP A 359 16.73 -27.40 12.92
CA ASP A 359 16.02 -27.38 14.21
C ASP A 359 16.78 -26.63 15.32
N ARG A 360 18.11 -26.45 15.17
CA ARG A 360 18.92 -25.70 16.13
C ARG A 360 19.11 -24.25 15.77
N ASN A 361 19.05 -23.89 14.49
CA ASN A 361 19.30 -22.51 14.08
C ASN A 361 18.48 -22.19 12.85
N THR A 362 17.59 -21.22 12.97
CA THR A 362 16.81 -20.69 11.86
C THR A 362 17.14 -19.21 11.63
N TYR A 363 17.16 -18.79 10.36
CA TYR A 363 17.49 -17.42 9.99
C TYR A 363 16.59 -16.91 8.89
N ARG A 364 16.26 -15.63 8.95
CA ARG A 364 15.61 -14.88 7.87
C ARG A 364 16.32 -13.55 7.67
N LEU A 365 16.76 -13.31 6.45
CA LEU A 365 17.26 -12.04 5.99
C LEU A 365 16.28 -11.47 4.97
N SER A 366 15.89 -10.20 5.12
CA SER A 366 15.11 -9.48 4.13
C SER A 366 15.74 -8.13 3.83
N ALA A 367 15.65 -7.74 2.56
CA ALA A 367 16.08 -6.44 2.07
C ALA A 367 15.00 -5.86 1.17
N ARG A 368 14.61 -4.59 1.38
CA ARG A 368 13.62 -3.89 0.57
C ARG A 368 14.14 -2.55 0.12
N TYR A 369 13.89 -2.24 -1.14
CA TYR A 369 13.95 -0.90 -1.70
C TYR A 369 12.56 -0.47 -2.16
N MET A 370 12.17 0.75 -1.84
CA MET A 370 10.93 1.35 -2.28
C MET A 370 11.20 2.77 -2.79
N TYR A 371 10.63 3.08 -3.94
CA TYR A 371 10.51 4.43 -4.47
C TYR A 371 9.03 4.84 -4.49
N ASP A 372 8.73 6.01 -3.96
CA ASP A 372 7.40 6.58 -3.92
C ASP A 372 7.40 7.97 -4.56
N GLY A 373 6.81 8.07 -5.76
CA GLY A 373 6.68 9.32 -6.50
C GLY A 373 5.46 10.13 -6.04
N SER A 374 5.51 11.43 -6.24
CA SER A 374 4.42 12.35 -5.99
C SER A 374 3.55 12.58 -7.22
N ASN A 375 2.25 12.77 -6.99
CA ASN A 375 1.33 13.25 -8.03
C ASN A 375 1.53 14.74 -8.35
N LEU A 376 2.25 15.49 -7.53
CA LEU A 376 2.61 16.87 -7.84
C LEU A 376 3.64 16.88 -8.98
N LYS A 377 3.31 17.55 -10.10
CA LYS A 377 4.13 17.53 -11.32
C LYS A 377 5.42 18.35 -11.21
N TRP A 378 5.46 19.34 -10.34
CA TRP A 378 6.49 20.36 -10.29
C TRP A 378 7.46 20.17 -9.12
N GLY A 379 8.73 20.45 -9.39
CA GLY A 379 9.80 20.29 -8.42
C GLY A 379 10.14 18.82 -8.14
N ASN A 380 11.13 18.60 -7.27
CA ASN A 380 11.50 17.27 -6.84
C ASN A 380 10.65 16.88 -5.63
N ASN A 381 9.77 15.89 -5.79
CA ASN A 381 8.94 15.40 -4.70
C ASN A 381 8.86 13.87 -4.76
N ASN A 382 9.64 13.21 -3.94
CA ASN A 382 9.69 11.75 -3.88
C ASN A 382 10.23 11.27 -2.52
N ASN A 383 10.00 10.00 -2.26
CA ASN A 383 10.53 9.32 -1.10
C ASN A 383 11.17 7.99 -1.50
N GLN A 384 12.37 7.74 -1.03
CA GLN A 384 13.06 6.46 -1.19
C GLN A 384 13.24 5.83 0.19
N ARG A 385 12.96 4.54 0.29
CA ARG A 385 13.10 3.81 1.54
C ARG A 385 13.90 2.53 1.33
N TYR A 386 14.81 2.29 2.26
CA TYR A 386 15.64 1.12 2.32
C TYR A 386 15.41 0.43 3.65
N ASN A 387 15.10 -0.86 3.63
CA ASN A 387 14.96 -1.66 4.83
C ASN A 387 15.86 -2.90 4.71
N LEU A 388 16.55 -3.22 5.78
CA LEU A 388 17.31 -4.45 5.94
C LEU A 388 16.94 -5.05 7.30
N ARG A 389 16.62 -6.34 7.33
CA ARG A 389 16.25 -7.04 8.56
C ARG A 389 16.87 -8.42 8.59
N LEU A 390 17.50 -8.73 9.69
CA LEU A 390 17.97 -10.06 10.03
C LEU A 390 17.22 -10.54 11.27
N SER A 391 16.62 -11.72 11.20
CA SER A 391 16.10 -12.44 12.36
C SER A 391 16.75 -13.80 12.43
N ASN A 392 17.18 -14.18 13.62
CA ASN A 392 17.82 -15.47 13.90
C ASN A 392 17.20 -16.05 15.17
N THR A 393 16.91 -17.36 15.15
CA THR A 393 16.51 -18.10 16.35
C THR A 393 17.51 -19.23 16.56
N PHE A 394 18.17 -19.26 17.70
CA PHE A 394 19.19 -20.23 18.04
C PHE A 394 18.80 -21.02 19.30
N HIS A 395 18.59 -22.31 19.15
CA HIS A 395 18.35 -23.23 20.24
C HIS A 395 19.71 -23.70 20.78
N VAL A 396 20.18 -23.05 21.83
CA VAL A 396 21.46 -23.36 22.50
C VAL A 396 21.38 -24.76 23.12
N THR A 397 20.25 -25.04 23.77
CA THR A 397 19.85 -26.37 24.27
C THR A 397 18.37 -26.57 24.03
N ASP A 398 17.81 -27.72 24.32
CA ASP A 398 16.38 -27.98 24.26
C ASP A 398 15.56 -27.12 25.24
N ALA A 399 16.23 -26.57 26.26
CA ALA A 399 15.63 -25.69 27.26
C ALA A 399 15.94 -24.22 27.04
N PHE A 400 16.98 -23.85 26.27
CA PHE A 400 17.42 -22.47 26.13
C PHE A 400 17.47 -22.02 24.68
N GLU A 401 16.72 -20.96 24.38
CA GLU A 401 16.56 -20.36 23.06
C GLU A 401 16.94 -18.88 23.13
N ILE A 402 17.61 -18.40 22.10
CA ILE A 402 17.94 -16.99 21.87
C ILE A 402 17.32 -16.58 20.54
N GLU A 403 16.52 -15.52 20.56
CA GLU A 403 15.98 -14.89 19.38
C GLU A 403 16.61 -13.52 19.21
N SER A 404 17.27 -13.29 18.07
CA SER A 404 17.94 -12.04 17.72
C SER A 404 17.26 -11.41 16.53
N VAL A 405 16.91 -10.14 16.63
CA VAL A 405 16.38 -9.34 15.52
C VAL A 405 17.20 -8.06 15.41
N ILE A 406 17.73 -7.82 14.22
CA ILE A 406 18.44 -6.58 13.87
C ILE A 406 17.75 -6.02 12.62
N ALA A 407 17.28 -4.80 12.70
CA ALA A 407 16.67 -4.11 11.57
C ALA A 407 17.28 -2.72 11.39
N TYR A 408 17.58 -2.39 10.15
CA TYR A 408 18.01 -1.07 9.71
C TYR A 408 16.97 -0.51 8.73
N SER A 409 16.60 0.74 8.95
CA SER A 409 15.76 1.49 8.02
C SER A 409 16.41 2.81 7.65
N ARG A 410 16.25 3.22 6.40
CA ARG A 410 16.64 4.54 5.93
C ARG A 410 15.58 5.08 4.98
N GLN A 411 15.23 6.33 5.21
CA GLN A 411 14.31 7.09 4.37
C GLN A 411 15.06 8.34 3.87
N ASP A 412 15.07 8.50 2.55
CA ASP A 412 15.56 9.69 1.85
C ASP A 412 14.35 10.35 1.19
N GLN A 413 13.92 11.49 1.72
CA GLN A 413 12.81 12.28 1.22
C GLN A 413 13.31 13.57 0.59
N VAL A 414 12.74 13.92 -0.56
CA VAL A 414 12.94 15.21 -1.21
C VAL A 414 11.56 15.83 -1.46
N ALA A 415 11.40 17.08 -1.13
CA ALA A 415 10.17 17.85 -1.39
C ALA A 415 10.52 19.32 -1.69
N PRO A 416 9.74 20.03 -2.50
CA PRO A 416 9.91 21.47 -2.69
C PRO A 416 9.79 22.20 -1.34
N THR A 417 10.70 23.15 -1.05
CA THR A 417 10.66 23.92 0.21
C THR A 417 9.38 24.72 0.35
N GLN A 418 8.80 25.16 -0.76
CA GLN A 418 7.59 26.01 -0.82
C GLN A 418 6.32 25.20 -1.14
N ILE A 419 6.31 23.90 -0.86
CA ILE A 419 5.14 23.04 -1.16
C ILE A 419 3.87 23.54 -0.45
N GLY A 420 3.97 24.08 0.77
CA GLY A 420 2.86 24.65 1.50
C GLY A 420 2.26 25.87 0.79
N ALA A 421 3.11 26.77 0.30
CA ALA A 421 2.68 27.92 -0.50
C ALA A 421 2.02 27.48 -1.81
N ALA A 422 2.57 26.48 -2.49
CA ALA A 422 1.98 25.92 -3.70
C ALA A 422 0.58 25.35 -3.46
N LEU A 423 0.41 24.57 -2.38
CA LEU A 423 -0.87 23.96 -2.05
C LEU A 423 -1.93 24.98 -1.61
N THR A 424 -1.54 26.00 -0.85
CA THR A 424 -2.46 27.08 -0.47
C THR A 424 -2.83 27.97 -1.65
N SER A 425 -1.93 28.10 -2.63
CA SER A 425 -2.15 28.87 -3.87
C SER A 425 -2.79 28.04 -4.99
N SER A 426 -3.05 26.76 -4.78
CA SER A 426 -3.64 25.86 -5.79
C SER A 426 -5.07 26.22 -6.20
N VAL A 427 -5.70 27.14 -5.48
CA VAL A 427 -7.03 27.70 -5.76
C VAL A 427 -6.92 29.06 -6.42
N GLN A 428 -5.92 29.28 -7.25
CA GLN A 428 -5.80 30.50 -8.02
C GLN A 428 -6.97 30.67 -9.00
N GLN A 429 -7.28 31.93 -9.30
CA GLN A 429 -8.29 32.23 -10.31
C GLN A 429 -7.86 31.72 -11.69
N PRO A 430 -8.79 31.29 -12.54
CA PRO A 430 -8.46 30.72 -13.84
C PRO A 430 -7.73 31.67 -14.77
N GLY A 431 -7.95 32.99 -14.63
CA GLY A 431 -7.25 34.01 -15.42
C GLY A 431 -5.80 34.26 -15.02
N PHE A 432 -5.31 33.69 -13.91
CA PHE A 432 -3.91 33.85 -13.50
C PHE A 432 -3.00 32.93 -14.32
N PRO A 433 -1.89 33.43 -14.88
CA PRO A 433 -1.03 32.65 -15.74
C PRO A 433 -0.21 31.60 -14.95
N SER A 434 -0.09 30.43 -15.49
CA SER A 434 0.79 29.39 -14.97
C SER A 434 2.23 29.52 -15.48
N SER A 435 2.41 30.14 -16.64
CA SER A 435 3.71 30.33 -17.29
C SER A 435 3.82 31.67 -17.98
N THR A 436 5.06 32.12 -18.18
CA THR A 436 5.42 33.21 -19.09
C THR A 436 5.28 32.75 -20.54
N ILE A 437 5.41 33.70 -21.51
CA ILE A 437 5.42 33.41 -22.94
C ILE A 437 6.53 32.41 -23.33
N ASP A 438 7.65 32.42 -22.59
CA ASP A 438 8.78 31.49 -22.80
C ASP A 438 8.57 30.14 -22.14
N GLY A 439 7.40 29.85 -21.58
CA GLY A 439 7.05 28.60 -20.92
C GLY A 439 7.70 28.40 -19.56
N LYS A 440 8.27 29.43 -18.94
CA LYS A 440 8.77 29.36 -17.56
C LYS A 440 7.63 29.56 -16.57
N PRO A 441 7.69 28.94 -15.36
CA PRO A 441 6.71 29.20 -14.33
C PRO A 441 6.57 30.70 -14.04
N TYR A 442 5.33 31.18 -13.96
CA TYR A 442 5.05 32.60 -13.81
C TYR A 442 5.26 33.09 -12.39
N ALA A 443 5.90 34.26 -12.26
CA ALA A 443 5.98 34.98 -11.00
C ALA A 443 5.81 36.48 -11.23
N TRP A 444 5.19 37.13 -10.25
CA TRP A 444 4.98 38.56 -10.22
C TRP A 444 5.42 39.15 -8.87
N GLY A 445 6.53 39.86 -8.86
CA GLY A 445 7.13 40.35 -7.62
C GLY A 445 7.45 39.20 -6.66
N THR A 446 6.87 39.23 -5.46
CA THR A 446 6.98 38.17 -4.47
C THR A 446 5.90 37.10 -4.60
N TRP A 447 4.99 37.22 -5.55
CA TRP A 447 3.91 36.28 -5.80
C TRP A 447 4.23 35.41 -7.00
N GLY A 448 4.15 34.13 -6.85
CA GLY A 448 4.35 33.18 -7.93
C GLY A 448 3.12 32.30 -8.16
N ALA A 449 3.02 31.77 -9.35
CA ALA A 449 2.10 30.68 -9.61
C ALA A 449 2.45 29.44 -8.73
N PRO A 450 1.50 28.57 -8.38
CA PRO A 450 1.77 27.39 -7.55
C PRO A 450 2.94 26.54 -8.06
N ASN A 451 3.05 26.34 -9.36
CA ASN A 451 4.16 25.64 -9.99
C ASN A 451 5.50 26.38 -9.87
N TRP A 452 5.49 27.72 -9.85
CA TRP A 452 6.69 28.51 -9.63
C TRP A 452 7.31 28.24 -8.24
N TYR A 453 6.48 28.20 -7.20
CA TYR A 453 6.94 27.89 -5.85
C TYR A 453 7.59 26.49 -5.75
N CYS A 454 7.02 25.51 -6.47
CA CYS A 454 7.56 24.16 -6.47
C CYS A 454 8.86 24.03 -7.26
N GLU A 455 8.97 24.70 -8.42
CA GLU A 455 10.09 24.54 -9.34
C GLU A 455 11.31 25.37 -8.91
N LEU A 456 11.10 26.60 -8.46
CA LEU A 456 12.18 27.54 -8.16
C LEU A 456 12.41 27.77 -6.68
N GLY A 457 11.56 27.23 -5.81
CA GLY A 457 11.68 27.36 -4.35
C GLY A 457 12.83 26.56 -3.72
N GLY A 458 13.47 25.68 -4.49
CA GLY A 458 14.52 24.78 -4.01
C GLY A 458 13.97 23.52 -3.34
N ASP A 459 14.86 22.62 -2.95
CA ASP A 459 14.56 21.30 -2.37
C ASP A 459 14.82 21.26 -0.86
N ASN A 460 13.88 20.76 -0.12
CA ASN A 460 14.08 20.26 1.24
C ASN A 460 14.41 18.76 1.17
N LYS A 461 15.56 18.38 1.76
CA LYS A 461 16.05 17.00 1.77
C LYS A 461 16.11 16.50 3.20
N LEU A 462 15.27 15.54 3.52
CA LEU A 462 15.25 14.88 4.82
C LEU A 462 15.79 13.46 4.69
N LYS A 463 16.74 13.12 5.55
CA LYS A 463 17.28 11.76 5.68
C LYS A 463 17.07 11.29 7.11
N VAL A 464 16.33 10.21 7.23
CA VAL A 464 16.07 9.56 8.53
C VAL A 464 16.62 8.15 8.46
N SER A 465 17.38 7.76 9.45
CA SER A 465 17.87 6.39 9.58
C SER A 465 17.58 5.88 10.98
N GLY A 466 17.23 4.62 11.10
CA GLY A 466 16.95 3.98 12.37
C GLY A 466 17.55 2.58 12.44
N VAL A 467 17.94 2.18 13.63
CA VAL A 467 18.40 0.83 13.96
C VAL A 467 17.53 0.30 15.08
N ASN A 468 16.96 -0.87 14.88
CA ASN A 468 16.18 -1.59 15.89
C ASN A 468 16.86 -2.91 16.18
N ILE A 469 17.15 -3.17 17.44
CA ILE A 469 17.76 -4.42 17.92
C ILE A 469 16.85 -4.98 19.00
N SER A 470 16.54 -6.27 18.91
CA SER A 470 15.82 -7.01 19.94
C SER A 470 16.49 -8.36 20.17
N GLU A 471 16.83 -8.64 21.41
CA GLU A 471 17.38 -9.93 21.86
C GLU A 471 16.43 -10.52 22.88
N THR A 472 15.86 -11.69 22.59
CA THR A 472 14.95 -12.37 23.49
C THR A 472 15.56 -13.70 23.92
N PHE A 473 15.65 -13.88 25.21
CA PHE A 473 16.15 -15.08 25.87
C PHE A 473 14.98 -15.84 26.46
N LYS A 474 14.81 -17.11 26.09
CA LYS A 474 13.77 -17.98 26.62
C LYS A 474 14.38 -19.20 27.28
N TYR A 475 14.01 -19.46 28.51
CA TYR A 475 14.47 -20.62 29.25
C TYR A 475 13.29 -21.42 29.81
N LYS A 476 13.18 -22.70 29.41
CA LYS A 476 12.17 -23.63 29.91
C LYS A 476 12.72 -24.41 31.09
N PHE A 477 12.26 -24.12 32.29
CA PHE A 477 12.63 -24.86 33.49
C PHE A 477 11.99 -26.27 33.50
N ASN A 478 10.74 -26.34 33.08
CA ASN A 478 9.97 -27.57 32.94
C ASN A 478 8.71 -27.31 32.10
N LYS A 479 7.82 -28.31 32.00
CA LYS A 479 6.58 -28.21 31.20
C LYS A 479 5.55 -27.17 31.68
N HIS A 480 5.74 -26.58 32.88
CA HIS A 480 4.82 -25.64 33.49
C HIS A 480 5.42 -24.22 33.69
N PHE A 481 6.75 -24.10 33.70
CA PHE A 481 7.44 -22.85 33.96
C PHE A 481 8.49 -22.55 32.89
N ASP A 482 8.39 -21.37 32.35
CA ASP A 482 9.37 -20.76 31.46
C ASP A 482 9.67 -19.32 31.91
N ALA A 483 10.85 -18.84 31.56
CA ALA A 483 11.23 -17.44 31.72
C ALA A 483 11.57 -16.83 30.36
N VAL A 484 11.11 -15.63 30.14
CA VAL A 484 11.40 -14.84 28.94
C VAL A 484 11.93 -13.48 29.37
N ALA A 485 13.07 -13.10 28.80
CA ALA A 485 13.65 -11.79 28.96
C ALA A 485 13.95 -11.19 27.59
N THR A 486 13.47 -9.97 27.33
CA THR A 486 13.71 -9.26 26.08
C THR A 486 14.48 -7.98 26.36
N LEU A 487 15.57 -7.78 25.65
CA LEU A 487 16.35 -6.54 25.63
C LEU A 487 16.15 -5.88 24.26
N GLY A 488 15.82 -4.60 24.26
CA GLY A 488 15.57 -3.85 23.04
C GLY A 488 16.29 -2.52 23.00
N TYR A 489 16.70 -2.11 21.80
CA TYR A 489 17.26 -0.81 21.49
C TYR A 489 16.67 -0.29 20.19
N ASN A 490 16.12 0.92 20.23
CA ASN A 490 15.56 1.63 19.07
C ASN A 490 16.20 3.02 18.99
N THR A 491 16.53 3.48 17.76
CA THR A 491 17.07 4.80 17.50
C THR A 491 16.43 5.45 16.29
#